data_ed705ccd29054203cc48633792d681a3
#
_entry.id   ed705ccd29054203cc48633792d681a3
#
_cell.length_a   1.000
_cell.length_b   1.000
_cell.length_c   1.000
_cell.angle_alpha   90.00
_cell.angle_beta   90.00
_cell.angle_gamma   90.00
#
_symmetry.space_group_name_H-M   'P 1'
#
loop_
_entity.id
_entity.type
_entity.pdbx_description
1 polymer ?
#
loop_
_entity_poly.entity_id
_entity_poly.type
_entity_poly.pdbx_seq_one_letter_code
_entity_poly.pdbx_strand_id
1 'polypeptide(L)'
;MNCRSGFVTILGRPNVGKSTLLNALIGSKIAIVTPRPQTTRSAVQGVLTLDGEKNPFGVTIPALPGQAEGAPSPPPIAQIVFLDTPGILEPRSRLDRKMVEEIRQALADRDLLLFLADASQPFGPKDEGTVEWIRSVNIPCFLLLNKIDRIAKPALLPLIEGYRKLHEFAEVIPISALTGENIPLLLERILACLPEGPLYYPPDHLTEQPVRFLAAEMIREKIGLETRQEVPHATAVVVERFEERENVTYIAAEIIVEREGQKGILIGVGGEMLKRIGTLARKDIEELLGRKVFLELHVKVRERWRDNPRFLEELDWRKMVGG
;
A
#
# COMPACT_ATOMS: atom_id res chain seq x y z
N MET A 1 26.69 -5.80 -8.92
CA MET A 1 26.70 -6.74 -7.77
C MET A 1 25.44 -7.55 -7.85
N ASN A 2 25.53 -8.89 -7.82
CA ASN A 2 24.35 -9.73 -7.71
C ASN A 2 23.91 -9.77 -6.25
N CYS A 3 22.61 -9.67 -6.01
CA CYS A 3 22.00 -9.73 -4.69
C CYS A 3 20.75 -10.62 -4.74
N ARG A 4 20.09 -10.84 -3.62
CA ARG A 4 18.73 -11.39 -3.61
C ARG A 4 17.76 -10.26 -3.91
N SER A 5 17.09 -10.31 -5.06
CA SER A 5 16.16 -9.23 -5.42
C SER A 5 14.99 -9.75 -6.23
N GLY A 6 13.85 -9.07 -6.08
CA GLY A 6 12.65 -9.43 -6.81
C GLY A 6 11.43 -8.59 -6.45
N PHE A 7 10.35 -8.85 -7.18
CA PHE A 7 9.08 -8.15 -7.07
C PHE A 7 8.04 -8.99 -6.34
N VAL A 8 7.43 -8.41 -5.31
CA VAL A 8 6.47 -9.07 -4.43
C VAL A 8 5.15 -8.31 -4.43
N THR A 9 4.10 -8.92 -4.93
CA THR A 9 2.78 -8.28 -4.95
C THR A 9 1.96 -8.64 -3.72
N ILE A 10 1.34 -7.64 -3.10
CA ILE A 10 0.44 -7.79 -1.95
C ILE A 10 -1.01 -7.72 -2.45
N LEU A 11 -1.74 -8.82 -2.35
CA LEU A 11 -3.11 -8.96 -2.82
C LEU A 11 -4.04 -9.34 -1.67
N GLY A 12 -5.32 -9.01 -1.79
CA GLY A 12 -6.34 -9.40 -0.82
C GLY A 12 -7.54 -8.47 -0.85
N ARG A 13 -8.56 -8.82 -0.08
CA ARG A 13 -9.79 -8.04 0.04
C ARG A 13 -9.53 -6.63 0.59
N PRO A 14 -10.48 -5.68 0.43
CA PRO A 14 -10.40 -4.41 1.13
C PRO A 14 -10.29 -4.60 2.65
N ASN A 15 -9.53 -3.74 3.32
CA ASN A 15 -9.37 -3.68 4.78
C ASN A 15 -8.73 -4.90 5.47
N VAL A 16 -8.12 -5.82 4.73
CA VAL A 16 -7.35 -6.93 5.33
C VAL A 16 -5.99 -6.50 5.90
N GLY A 17 -5.53 -5.26 5.60
CA GLY A 17 -4.30 -4.69 6.13
C GLY A 17 -3.11 -4.64 5.17
N LYS A 18 -3.36 -4.64 3.85
CA LYS A 18 -2.30 -4.59 2.82
C LYS A 18 -1.37 -3.39 2.96
N SER A 19 -1.94 -2.17 2.98
CA SER A 19 -1.17 -0.92 3.12
C SER A 19 -0.50 -0.81 4.50
N THR A 20 -1.11 -1.38 5.55
CA THR A 20 -0.48 -1.48 6.88
C THR A 20 0.75 -2.37 6.83
N LEU A 21 0.65 -3.51 6.13
CA LEU A 21 1.77 -4.42 5.93
C LEU A 21 2.88 -3.75 5.12
N LEU A 22 2.55 -3.09 4.01
CA LEU A 22 3.55 -2.36 3.21
C LEU A 22 4.31 -1.34 4.07
N ASN A 23 3.60 -0.49 4.82
CA ASN A 23 4.24 0.51 5.70
C ASN A 23 5.12 -0.14 6.77
N ALA A 24 4.68 -1.27 7.36
CA ALA A 24 5.46 -2.01 8.34
C ALA A 24 6.74 -2.61 7.75
N LEU A 25 6.68 -3.12 6.52
CA LEU A 25 7.84 -3.68 5.80
C LEU A 25 8.84 -2.60 5.38
N ILE A 26 8.37 -1.44 4.95
CA ILE A 26 9.24 -0.33 4.52
C ILE A 26 9.78 0.47 5.72
N GLY A 27 9.11 0.41 6.88
CA GLY A 27 9.45 1.22 8.06
C GLY A 27 9.11 2.71 7.91
N SER A 28 8.31 3.07 6.90
CA SER A 28 7.89 4.44 6.60
C SER A 28 6.46 4.47 6.07
N LYS A 29 5.75 5.56 6.31
CA LYS A 29 4.37 5.75 5.83
C LYS A 29 4.36 6.21 4.37
N ILE A 30 4.35 5.26 3.45
CA ILE A 30 4.25 5.51 1.99
C ILE A 30 2.86 5.19 1.42
N ALA A 31 2.06 4.42 2.15
CA ALA A 31 0.69 4.10 1.79
C ALA A 31 -0.29 4.56 2.87
N ILE A 32 -1.44 5.07 2.46
CA ILE A 32 -2.48 5.54 3.39
C ILE A 32 -3.27 4.37 3.98
N VAL A 33 -3.67 4.52 5.23
CA VAL A 33 -4.42 3.51 5.98
C VAL A 33 -5.69 4.09 6.54
N THR A 34 -6.84 3.56 6.14
CA THR A 34 -8.13 3.91 6.73
C THR A 34 -8.96 2.66 7.01
N PRO A 35 -9.93 2.71 7.93
CA PRO A 35 -10.88 1.61 8.15
C PRO A 35 -11.91 1.48 7.02
N ARG A 36 -11.82 2.31 5.98
CA ARG A 36 -12.77 2.32 4.87
C ARG A 36 -12.32 1.40 3.73
N PRO A 37 -13.24 0.68 3.05
CA PRO A 37 -12.89 -0.04 1.84
C PRO A 37 -12.44 0.92 0.73
N GLN A 38 -11.63 0.43 -0.20
CA GLN A 38 -11.09 1.20 -1.33
C GLN A 38 -10.16 2.37 -0.90
N THR A 39 -9.39 2.17 0.16
CA THR A 39 -8.39 3.14 0.60
C THR A 39 -7.31 3.30 -0.47
N THR A 40 -6.69 2.22 -0.92
CA THR A 40 -5.74 2.19 -2.03
C THR A 40 -6.50 2.14 -3.35
N ARG A 41 -6.23 3.08 -4.26
CA ARG A 41 -6.87 3.18 -5.59
C ARG A 41 -5.92 2.94 -6.76
N SER A 42 -4.64 3.24 -6.57
CA SER A 42 -3.55 2.91 -7.48
C SER A 42 -2.56 2.03 -6.75
N ALA A 43 -1.87 1.16 -7.46
CA ALA A 43 -0.83 0.34 -6.84
C ALA A 43 0.27 1.25 -6.25
N VAL A 44 0.66 0.99 -4.99
CA VAL A 44 1.71 1.71 -4.29
C VAL A 44 2.95 0.81 -4.23
N GLN A 45 4.06 1.34 -4.73
CA GLN A 45 5.33 0.63 -4.71
C GLN A 45 6.15 1.04 -3.49
N GLY A 46 6.73 0.05 -2.82
CA GLY A 46 7.70 0.26 -1.74
C GLY A 46 8.94 -0.57 -1.98
N VAL A 47 10.10 0.00 -1.78
CA VAL A 47 11.40 -0.65 -1.94
C VAL A 47 12.04 -0.84 -0.57
N LEU A 48 12.32 -2.08 -0.22
CA LEU A 48 13.07 -2.45 0.98
C LEU A 48 14.44 -2.95 0.55
N THR A 49 15.50 -2.23 0.94
CA THR A 49 16.87 -2.70 0.79
C THR A 49 17.41 -3.09 2.16
N LEU A 50 17.90 -4.32 2.27
CA LEU A 50 18.53 -4.88 3.46
C LEU A 50 20.01 -5.14 3.16
N ASP A 51 20.87 -4.73 4.06
CA ASP A 51 22.30 -5.00 4.03
C ASP A 51 22.82 -5.27 5.45
N GLY A 52 24.13 -5.51 5.61
CA GLY A 52 24.71 -5.78 6.91
C GLY A 52 24.58 -4.65 7.94
N GLU A 53 24.34 -3.40 7.49
CA GLU A 53 24.18 -2.21 8.34
C GLU A 53 22.69 -1.81 8.48
N LYS A 54 21.94 -1.89 7.35
CA LYS A 54 20.52 -1.55 7.27
C LYS A 54 19.63 -2.79 7.27
N ASN A 55 19.50 -3.42 8.43
CA ASN A 55 18.64 -4.60 8.64
C ASN A 55 17.82 -4.44 9.93
N PRO A 56 16.81 -3.56 9.93
CA PRO A 56 16.05 -3.23 11.13
C PRO A 56 15.24 -4.41 11.68
N PHE A 57 15.05 -5.46 10.88
CA PHE A 57 14.31 -6.66 11.25
C PHE A 57 15.21 -7.77 11.84
N GLY A 58 16.54 -7.62 11.75
CA GLY A 58 17.49 -8.65 12.20
C GLY A 58 17.39 -9.98 11.45
N VAL A 59 16.87 -9.97 10.21
CA VAL A 59 16.68 -11.17 9.40
C VAL A 59 17.99 -11.63 8.76
N THR A 60 18.15 -12.93 8.60
CA THR A 60 19.30 -13.48 7.88
C THR A 60 19.09 -13.35 6.37
N ILE A 61 19.99 -12.65 5.70
CA ILE A 61 20.01 -12.57 4.24
C ILE A 61 20.72 -13.83 3.71
N PRO A 62 20.03 -14.70 2.94
CA PRO A 62 20.66 -15.92 2.43
C PRO A 62 21.84 -15.59 1.50
N ALA A 63 22.93 -16.33 1.65
CA ALA A 63 24.07 -16.25 0.75
C ALA A 63 23.67 -16.60 -0.69
N LEU A 64 24.38 -16.02 -1.66
CA LEU A 64 24.17 -16.36 -3.07
C LEU A 64 24.76 -17.75 -3.38
N PRO A 65 24.15 -18.51 -4.30
CA PRO A 65 24.69 -19.78 -4.75
C PRO A 65 26.15 -19.63 -5.22
N GLY A 66 27.05 -20.49 -4.69
CA GLY A 66 28.47 -20.47 -5.07
C GLY A 66 29.37 -19.53 -4.26
N GLN A 67 28.86 -18.78 -3.32
CA GLN A 67 29.68 -18.07 -2.33
C GLN A 67 30.13 -19.06 -1.25
N ALA A 68 31.45 -19.24 -1.14
CA ALA A 68 32.03 -20.13 -0.11
C ALA A 68 31.81 -19.52 1.29
N GLU A 69 31.36 -20.31 2.25
CA GLU A 69 31.33 -19.91 3.66
C GLU A 69 32.76 -19.52 4.10
N GLY A 70 32.91 -18.29 4.59
CA GLY A 70 34.18 -17.78 5.12
C GLY A 70 35.09 -17.01 4.16
N ALA A 71 34.70 -16.78 2.89
CA ALA A 71 35.42 -15.84 2.04
C ALA A 71 35.14 -14.40 2.50
N PRO A 72 36.11 -13.46 2.39
CA PRO A 72 35.89 -12.04 2.63
C PRO A 72 35.03 -11.47 1.47
N SER A 73 33.73 -11.68 1.57
CA SER A 73 32.76 -11.13 0.64
C SER A 73 32.13 -9.87 1.25
N PRO A 74 31.74 -8.87 0.45
CA PRO A 74 30.90 -7.80 0.97
C PRO A 74 29.66 -8.41 1.62
N PRO A 75 29.10 -7.79 2.67
CA PRO A 75 27.91 -8.29 3.32
C PRO A 75 26.80 -8.55 2.31
N PRO A 76 26.03 -9.63 2.47
CA PRO A 76 24.95 -9.94 1.54
C PRO A 76 23.94 -8.79 1.52
N ILE A 77 23.52 -8.42 0.32
CA ILE A 77 22.51 -7.38 0.08
C ILE A 77 21.25 -8.04 -0.48
N ALA A 78 20.09 -7.58 -0.04
CA ALA A 78 18.82 -7.97 -0.63
C ALA A 78 17.95 -6.75 -0.91
N GLN A 79 17.18 -6.79 -2.00
CA GLN A 79 16.23 -5.74 -2.33
C GLN A 79 14.88 -6.35 -2.72
N ILE A 80 13.84 -5.95 -2.02
CA ILE A 80 12.49 -6.40 -2.26
C ILE A 80 11.64 -5.23 -2.72
N VAL A 81 11.04 -5.35 -3.90
CA VAL A 81 10.13 -4.36 -4.45
C VAL A 81 8.71 -4.83 -4.20
N PHE A 82 8.05 -4.25 -3.19
CA PHE A 82 6.67 -4.56 -2.86
C PHE A 82 5.69 -3.72 -3.68
N LEU A 83 4.57 -4.34 -4.11
CA LEU A 83 3.44 -3.64 -4.69
C LEU A 83 2.19 -3.88 -3.83
N ASP A 84 1.71 -2.82 -3.14
CA ASP A 84 0.38 -2.83 -2.51
C ASP A 84 -0.68 -2.54 -3.56
N THR A 85 -1.62 -3.46 -3.75
CA THR A 85 -2.69 -3.33 -4.74
C THR A 85 -3.96 -2.78 -4.14
N PRO A 86 -4.85 -2.17 -4.96
CA PRO A 86 -6.23 -1.96 -4.56
C PRO A 86 -6.85 -3.26 -4.02
N GLY A 87 -7.82 -3.13 -3.12
CA GLY A 87 -8.57 -4.30 -2.65
C GLY A 87 -9.44 -4.89 -3.76
N ILE A 88 -9.47 -6.22 -3.88
CA ILE A 88 -10.32 -6.92 -4.85
C ILE A 88 -11.78 -6.56 -4.63
N LEU A 89 -12.44 -6.07 -5.67
CA LEU A 89 -13.82 -5.60 -5.66
C LEU A 89 -14.54 -5.88 -6.98
N GLU A 90 -15.86 -5.88 -6.93
CA GLU A 90 -16.69 -5.86 -8.14
C GLU A 90 -16.79 -4.43 -8.68
N PRO A 91 -16.42 -4.18 -9.94
CA PRO A 91 -16.37 -2.82 -10.50
C PRO A 91 -17.79 -2.29 -10.80
N ARG A 92 -18.09 -1.10 -10.26
CA ARG A 92 -19.37 -0.38 -10.46
C ARG A 92 -19.19 0.96 -11.19
N SER A 93 -17.97 1.49 -11.24
CA SER A 93 -17.61 2.75 -11.90
C SER A 93 -16.41 2.57 -12.82
N ARG A 94 -16.06 3.59 -13.59
CA ARG A 94 -14.80 3.59 -14.37
C ARG A 94 -13.58 3.58 -13.45
N LEU A 95 -13.64 4.27 -12.31
CA LEU A 95 -12.59 4.21 -11.30
C LEU A 95 -12.37 2.79 -10.81
N ASP A 96 -13.45 2.05 -10.49
CA ASP A 96 -13.32 0.66 -10.04
C ASP A 96 -12.72 -0.24 -11.12
N ARG A 97 -13.08 -0.04 -12.39
CA ARG A 97 -12.45 -0.75 -13.51
C ARG A 97 -10.96 -0.47 -13.62
N LYS A 98 -10.55 0.80 -13.42
CA LYS A 98 -9.13 1.17 -13.37
C LYS A 98 -8.42 0.46 -12.21
N MET A 99 -9.04 0.39 -11.03
CA MET A 99 -8.49 -0.35 -9.88
C MET A 99 -8.33 -1.85 -10.18
N VAL A 100 -9.28 -2.47 -10.88
CA VAL A 100 -9.17 -3.87 -11.31
C VAL A 100 -8.00 -4.05 -12.29
N GLU A 101 -7.80 -3.10 -13.20
CA GLU A 101 -6.66 -3.13 -14.13
C GLU A 101 -5.32 -2.97 -13.41
N GLU A 102 -5.23 -2.10 -12.40
CA GLU A 102 -4.06 -1.99 -11.53
C GLU A 102 -3.70 -3.33 -10.86
N ILE A 103 -4.71 -4.08 -10.39
CA ILE A 103 -4.48 -5.41 -9.82
C ILE A 103 -3.91 -6.37 -10.87
N ARG A 104 -4.47 -6.40 -12.08
CA ARG A 104 -3.98 -7.28 -13.15
C ARG A 104 -2.55 -6.97 -13.54
N GLN A 105 -2.21 -5.69 -13.70
CA GLN A 105 -0.84 -5.26 -13.98
C GLN A 105 0.12 -5.60 -12.83
N ALA A 106 -0.33 -5.47 -11.58
CA ALA A 106 0.47 -5.84 -10.43
C ALA A 106 0.69 -7.35 -10.28
N LEU A 107 -0.05 -8.19 -10.98
CA LEU A 107 0.13 -9.65 -11.00
C LEU A 107 1.03 -10.13 -12.14
N ALA A 108 1.34 -9.28 -13.13
CA ALA A 108 2.21 -9.65 -14.23
C ALA A 108 3.69 -9.59 -13.81
N ASP A 109 4.48 -10.56 -14.23
CA ASP A 109 5.94 -10.61 -14.08
C ASP A 109 6.44 -10.38 -12.64
N ARG A 110 5.92 -11.18 -11.69
CA ARG A 110 6.28 -11.13 -10.28
C ARG A 110 6.95 -12.42 -9.83
N ASP A 111 7.81 -12.30 -8.81
CA ASP A 111 8.52 -13.45 -8.25
C ASP A 111 7.71 -14.13 -7.14
N LEU A 112 6.89 -13.37 -6.41
CA LEU A 112 6.12 -13.87 -5.27
C LEU A 112 4.81 -13.08 -5.10
N LEU A 113 3.76 -13.78 -4.69
CA LEU A 113 2.49 -13.21 -4.30
C LEU A 113 2.24 -13.39 -2.80
N LEU A 114 1.92 -12.31 -2.10
CA LEU A 114 1.44 -12.32 -0.72
C LEU A 114 -0.08 -12.13 -0.72
N PHE A 115 -0.80 -13.19 -0.45
CA PHE A 115 -2.25 -13.15 -0.36
C PHE A 115 -2.69 -12.93 1.09
N LEU A 116 -3.20 -11.72 1.39
CA LEU A 116 -3.64 -11.32 2.72
C LEU A 116 -5.11 -11.65 2.96
N ALA A 117 -5.36 -12.34 4.08
CA ALA A 117 -6.68 -12.58 4.64
C ALA A 117 -6.78 -12.01 6.07
N ASP A 118 -7.97 -11.56 6.46
CA ASP A 118 -8.26 -11.06 7.80
C ASP A 118 -8.64 -12.23 8.72
N ALA A 119 -7.73 -12.63 9.60
CA ALA A 119 -7.95 -13.73 10.52
C ALA A 119 -9.06 -13.46 11.55
N SER A 120 -9.45 -12.22 11.76
CA SER A 120 -10.56 -11.85 12.67
C SER A 120 -11.95 -12.05 12.03
N GLN A 121 -12.01 -12.46 10.77
CA GLN A 121 -13.25 -12.73 10.05
C GLN A 121 -13.36 -14.22 9.75
N PRO A 122 -14.59 -14.80 9.78
CA PRO A 122 -14.78 -16.18 9.37
C PRO A 122 -14.48 -16.34 7.88
N PHE A 123 -13.91 -17.49 7.53
CA PHE A 123 -13.75 -17.91 6.15
C PHE A 123 -15.13 -18.05 5.47
N GLY A 124 -15.27 -17.60 4.20
CA GLY A 124 -16.53 -17.65 3.51
C GLY A 124 -16.47 -17.33 2.01
N PRO A 125 -17.62 -17.26 1.32
CA PRO A 125 -17.70 -17.12 -0.15
C PRO A 125 -16.92 -15.94 -0.74
N LYS A 126 -16.76 -14.86 0.02
CA LYS A 126 -15.94 -13.71 -0.42
C LYS A 126 -14.45 -14.04 -0.50
N ASP A 127 -13.98 -14.97 0.31
CA ASP A 127 -12.59 -15.42 0.28
C ASP A 127 -12.37 -16.35 -0.91
N GLU A 128 -13.35 -17.22 -1.21
CA GLU A 128 -13.34 -18.07 -2.40
C GLU A 128 -13.20 -17.25 -3.68
N GLY A 129 -14.04 -16.22 -3.86
CA GLY A 129 -13.96 -15.33 -5.02
C GLY A 129 -12.62 -14.56 -5.13
N THR A 130 -11.93 -14.34 -3.99
CA THR A 130 -10.62 -13.70 -4.00
C THR A 130 -9.52 -14.68 -4.42
N VAL A 131 -9.63 -15.95 -4.03
CA VAL A 131 -8.67 -17.00 -4.40
C VAL A 131 -8.67 -17.27 -5.92
N GLU A 132 -9.79 -17.04 -6.63
CA GLU A 132 -9.83 -17.16 -8.09
C GLU A 132 -8.78 -16.27 -8.80
N TRP A 133 -8.47 -15.10 -8.23
CA TRP A 133 -7.45 -14.21 -8.80
C TRP A 133 -6.05 -14.83 -8.78
N ILE A 134 -5.71 -15.58 -7.73
CA ILE A 134 -4.39 -16.21 -7.62
C ILE A 134 -4.29 -17.50 -8.43
N ARG A 135 -5.40 -18.19 -8.70
CA ARG A 135 -5.43 -19.39 -9.54
C ARG A 135 -5.07 -19.10 -11.00
N SER A 136 -5.31 -17.87 -11.45
CA SER A 136 -5.00 -17.46 -12.83
C SER A 136 -3.53 -17.17 -13.09
N VAL A 137 -2.70 -17.13 -12.04
CA VAL A 137 -1.27 -16.81 -12.14
C VAL A 137 -0.43 -17.99 -11.66
N ASN A 138 0.66 -18.25 -12.39
CA ASN A 138 1.60 -19.32 -12.05
C ASN A 138 2.81 -18.74 -11.28
N ILE A 139 2.56 -18.23 -10.09
CA ILE A 139 3.55 -17.58 -9.23
C ILE A 139 3.46 -18.21 -7.84
N PRO A 140 4.57 -18.45 -7.13
CA PRO A 140 4.53 -18.86 -5.74
C PRO A 140 3.67 -17.91 -4.91
N CYS A 141 2.78 -18.44 -4.08
CA CYS A 141 1.85 -17.66 -3.29
C CYS A 141 1.96 -18.01 -1.81
N PHE A 142 2.16 -17.01 -0.95
CA PHE A 142 2.06 -17.15 0.50
C PHE A 142 0.68 -16.69 0.98
N LEU A 143 0.03 -17.49 1.81
CA LEU A 143 -1.16 -17.05 2.54
C LEU A 143 -0.73 -16.37 3.83
N LEU A 144 -1.06 -15.09 3.99
CA LEU A 144 -0.85 -14.32 5.20
C LEU A 144 -2.17 -14.15 5.95
N LEU A 145 -2.31 -14.81 7.08
CA LEU A 145 -3.44 -14.62 7.99
C LEU A 145 -3.13 -13.44 8.91
N ASN A 146 -3.61 -12.25 8.52
CA ASN A 146 -3.30 -11.00 9.22
C ASN A 146 -4.30 -10.71 10.35
N LYS A 147 -3.92 -9.84 11.27
CA LYS A 147 -4.67 -9.39 12.46
C LYS A 147 -4.81 -10.48 13.54
N ILE A 148 -3.76 -11.30 13.69
CA ILE A 148 -3.75 -12.34 14.74
C ILE A 148 -3.76 -11.76 16.16
N ASP A 149 -3.40 -10.49 16.31
CA ASP A 149 -3.56 -9.70 17.53
C ASP A 149 -5.01 -9.60 18.04
N ARG A 150 -5.99 -9.94 17.19
CA ARG A 150 -7.44 -9.84 17.49
C ARG A 150 -8.10 -11.18 17.78
N ILE A 151 -7.39 -12.28 17.69
CA ILE A 151 -7.96 -13.62 17.82
C ILE A 151 -7.13 -14.51 18.72
N ALA A 152 -7.75 -15.54 19.29
CA ALA A 152 -7.04 -16.60 19.98
C ALA A 152 -6.37 -17.55 18.98
N LYS A 153 -5.15 -18.00 19.26
CA LYS A 153 -4.37 -18.90 18.37
C LYS A 153 -5.11 -20.14 17.85
N PRO A 154 -5.96 -20.82 18.64
CA PRO A 154 -6.72 -21.99 18.14
C PRO A 154 -7.68 -21.66 17.00
N ALA A 155 -8.14 -20.41 16.88
CA ALA A 155 -9.03 -19.97 15.78
C ALA A 155 -8.36 -19.95 14.41
N LEU A 156 -7.02 -20.03 14.35
CA LEU A 156 -6.28 -20.07 13.09
C LEU A 156 -6.45 -21.38 12.32
N LEU A 157 -6.56 -22.52 13.02
CA LEU A 157 -6.61 -23.85 12.38
C LEU A 157 -7.77 -24.00 11.39
N PRO A 158 -9.03 -23.67 11.74
CA PRO A 158 -10.14 -23.74 10.78
C PRO A 158 -9.98 -22.84 9.56
N LEU A 159 -9.36 -21.67 9.74
CA LEU A 159 -9.07 -20.74 8.65
C LEU A 159 -8.04 -21.34 7.69
N ILE A 160 -6.93 -21.86 8.22
CA ILE A 160 -5.88 -22.52 7.43
C ILE A 160 -6.47 -23.67 6.61
N GLU A 161 -7.28 -24.52 7.23
CA GLU A 161 -7.94 -25.64 6.56
C GLU A 161 -8.89 -25.16 5.44
N GLY A 162 -9.65 -24.10 5.68
CA GLY A 162 -10.52 -23.50 4.69
C GLY A 162 -9.77 -23.04 3.45
N TYR A 163 -8.73 -22.26 3.63
CA TYR A 163 -7.90 -21.74 2.52
C TYR A 163 -7.14 -22.86 1.77
N ARG A 164 -6.57 -23.84 2.46
CA ARG A 164 -5.86 -24.97 1.86
C ARG A 164 -6.73 -25.83 0.94
N LYS A 165 -8.05 -25.90 1.17
CA LYS A 165 -8.99 -26.57 0.27
C LYS A 165 -9.17 -25.85 -1.07
N LEU A 166 -8.87 -24.54 -1.11
CA LEU A 166 -9.05 -23.72 -2.31
C LEU A 166 -7.80 -23.64 -3.17
N HIS A 167 -6.62 -23.61 -2.56
CA HIS A 167 -5.36 -23.40 -3.25
C HIS A 167 -4.19 -23.99 -2.46
N GLU A 168 -3.18 -24.48 -3.16
CA GLU A 168 -1.91 -24.92 -2.57
C GLU A 168 -0.98 -23.73 -2.40
N PHE A 169 -0.91 -23.20 -1.19
CA PHE A 169 -0.02 -22.11 -0.84
C PHE A 169 1.39 -22.64 -0.55
N ALA A 170 2.42 -21.96 -1.05
CA ALA A 170 3.81 -22.29 -0.76
C ALA A 170 4.14 -22.16 0.72
N GLU A 171 3.56 -21.15 1.39
CA GLU A 171 3.67 -20.93 2.83
C GLU A 171 2.34 -20.43 3.39
N VAL A 172 2.09 -20.69 4.68
CA VAL A 172 0.96 -20.12 5.44
C VAL A 172 1.53 -19.48 6.70
N ILE A 173 1.50 -18.14 6.75
CA ILE A 173 2.13 -17.38 7.81
C ILE A 173 1.10 -16.50 8.53
N PRO A 174 0.75 -16.79 9.79
CA PRO A 174 -0.03 -15.89 10.62
C PRO A 174 0.80 -14.66 11.00
N ILE A 175 0.27 -13.46 10.79
CA ILE A 175 0.98 -12.20 11.06
C ILE A 175 0.08 -11.17 11.76
N SER A 176 0.68 -10.20 12.41
CA SER A 176 0.04 -8.91 12.70
C SER A 176 0.85 -7.78 12.07
N ALA A 177 0.35 -7.23 10.99
CA ALA A 177 0.97 -6.07 10.34
C ALA A 177 0.94 -4.82 11.25
N LEU A 178 0.04 -4.77 12.23
CA LEU A 178 -0.08 -3.66 13.17
C LEU A 178 0.96 -3.72 14.29
N THR A 179 1.19 -4.89 14.86
CA THR A 179 2.11 -5.09 16.00
C THR A 179 3.51 -5.52 15.57
N GLY A 180 3.70 -5.91 14.30
CA GLY A 180 4.95 -6.47 13.80
C GLY A 180 5.13 -7.96 14.08
N GLU A 181 4.17 -8.64 14.71
CA GLU A 181 4.26 -10.08 15.03
C GLU A 181 4.46 -10.89 13.74
N ASN A 182 5.51 -11.72 13.72
CA ASN A 182 5.93 -12.58 12.60
C ASN A 182 6.34 -11.83 11.31
N ILE A 183 6.57 -10.51 11.33
CA ILE A 183 7.13 -9.79 10.17
C ILE A 183 8.56 -10.21 9.86
N PRO A 184 9.48 -10.39 10.84
CA PRO A 184 10.80 -10.93 10.55
C PRO A 184 10.75 -12.31 9.89
N LEU A 185 9.93 -13.24 10.40
CA LEU A 185 9.74 -14.56 9.78
C LEU A 185 9.24 -14.45 8.33
N LEU A 186 8.25 -13.57 8.07
CA LEU A 186 7.76 -13.32 6.71
C LEU A 186 8.89 -12.88 5.78
N LEU A 187 9.73 -11.94 6.21
CA LEU A 187 10.87 -11.46 5.42
C LEU A 187 11.89 -12.55 5.13
N GLU A 188 12.22 -13.40 6.13
CA GLU A 188 13.11 -14.56 5.91
C GLU A 188 12.57 -15.51 4.84
N ARG A 189 11.26 -15.80 4.87
CA ARG A 189 10.60 -16.66 3.86
C ARG A 189 10.57 -16.02 2.48
N ILE A 190 10.31 -14.71 2.41
CA ILE A 190 10.39 -13.97 1.14
C ILE A 190 11.81 -14.05 0.57
N LEU A 191 12.83 -13.71 1.36
CA LEU A 191 14.22 -13.72 0.93
C LEU A 191 14.69 -15.11 0.44
N ALA A 192 14.19 -16.19 1.05
CA ALA A 192 14.49 -17.55 0.62
C ALA A 192 13.91 -17.88 -0.77
N CYS A 193 12.80 -17.25 -1.16
CA CYS A 193 12.14 -17.45 -2.45
C CYS A 193 12.65 -16.54 -3.56
N LEU A 194 13.29 -15.40 -3.22
CA LEU A 194 13.72 -14.44 -4.25
C LEU A 194 14.89 -14.98 -5.07
N PRO A 195 14.90 -14.73 -6.39
CA PRO A 195 16.01 -15.06 -7.27
C PRO A 195 17.26 -14.23 -6.98
N GLU A 196 18.36 -14.65 -7.58
CA GLU A 196 19.54 -13.81 -7.75
C GLU A 196 19.28 -12.77 -8.84
N GLY A 197 19.57 -11.50 -8.56
CA GLY A 197 19.32 -10.40 -9.50
C GLY A 197 20.12 -9.14 -9.17
N PRO A 198 19.96 -8.08 -9.98
CA PRO A 198 20.59 -6.79 -9.71
C PRO A 198 19.81 -6.02 -8.64
N LEU A 199 20.39 -4.95 -8.11
CA LEU A 199 19.61 -3.90 -7.44
C LEU A 199 18.80 -3.15 -8.49
N TYR A 200 17.49 -3.12 -8.36
CA TYR A 200 16.58 -2.41 -9.26
C TYR A 200 16.57 -0.90 -8.99
N TYR A 201 16.82 -0.52 -7.72
CA TYR A 201 16.78 0.85 -7.23
C TYR A 201 18.01 1.17 -6.39
N PRO A 202 18.39 2.45 -6.25
CA PRO A 202 19.39 2.88 -5.27
C PRO A 202 19.02 2.40 -3.85
N PRO A 203 20.00 2.09 -2.99
CA PRO A 203 19.74 1.51 -1.65
C PRO A 203 18.84 2.35 -0.75
N ASP A 204 18.84 3.67 -0.90
CA ASP A 204 18.04 4.60 -0.10
C ASP A 204 16.68 4.94 -0.73
N HIS A 205 16.38 4.35 -1.88
CA HIS A 205 15.11 4.57 -2.57
C HIS A 205 13.98 3.83 -1.87
N LEU A 206 12.90 4.54 -1.49
CA LEU A 206 11.78 3.97 -0.76
C LEU A 206 10.54 3.73 -1.64
N THR A 207 10.30 4.61 -2.61
CA THR A 207 9.09 4.54 -3.45
C THR A 207 9.25 5.38 -4.72
N GLU A 208 8.60 4.98 -5.81
CA GLU A 208 8.53 5.76 -7.04
C GLU A 208 7.39 6.79 -7.07
N GLN A 209 6.50 6.74 -6.09
CA GLN A 209 5.41 7.71 -6.05
C GLN A 209 5.94 9.12 -5.82
N PRO A 210 5.57 10.08 -6.68
CA PRO A 210 5.93 11.47 -6.47
C PRO A 210 5.44 12.00 -5.12
N VAL A 211 6.21 12.85 -4.49
CA VAL A 211 5.85 13.45 -3.19
C VAL A 211 4.50 14.18 -3.27
N ARG A 212 4.18 14.80 -4.40
CA ARG A 212 2.86 15.42 -4.65
C ARG A 212 1.72 14.41 -4.54
N PHE A 213 1.90 13.20 -5.06
CA PHE A 213 0.91 12.13 -4.95
C PHE A 213 0.77 11.65 -3.51
N LEU A 214 1.87 11.44 -2.79
CA LEU A 214 1.85 11.05 -1.38
C LEU A 214 1.15 12.11 -0.52
N ALA A 215 1.39 13.40 -0.75
CA ALA A 215 0.72 14.49 -0.08
C ALA A 215 -0.82 14.48 -0.35
N ALA A 216 -1.22 14.27 -1.61
CA ALA A 216 -2.65 14.14 -1.97
C ALA A 216 -3.30 12.94 -1.25
N GLU A 217 -2.62 11.81 -1.20
CA GLU A 217 -3.11 10.62 -0.51
C GLU A 217 -3.19 10.85 1.01
N MET A 218 -2.22 11.52 1.64
CA MET A 218 -2.29 11.86 3.07
C MET A 218 -3.48 12.76 3.40
N ILE A 219 -3.80 13.73 2.54
CA ILE A 219 -5.03 14.54 2.68
C ILE A 219 -6.26 13.64 2.56
N ARG A 220 -6.30 12.74 1.56
CA ARG A 220 -7.41 11.81 1.35
C ARG A 220 -7.59 10.82 2.50
N GLU A 221 -6.49 10.39 3.15
CA GLU A 221 -6.55 9.60 4.37
C GLU A 221 -7.31 10.34 5.48
N LYS A 222 -6.95 11.60 5.74
CA LYS A 222 -7.63 12.38 6.81
C LYS A 222 -9.11 12.59 6.50
N ILE A 223 -9.47 12.79 5.24
CA ILE A 223 -10.88 12.81 4.84
C ILE A 223 -11.55 11.47 5.18
N GLY A 224 -10.91 10.35 4.87
CA GLY A 224 -11.42 9.02 5.18
C GLY A 224 -11.58 8.72 6.67
N LEU A 225 -10.73 9.31 7.51
CA LEU A 225 -10.78 9.16 8.98
C LEU A 225 -11.83 10.08 9.62
N GLU A 226 -11.94 11.32 9.14
CA GLU A 226 -12.78 12.36 9.74
C GLU A 226 -14.21 12.37 9.22
N THR A 227 -14.49 11.73 8.05
CA THR A 227 -15.82 11.67 7.47
C THR A 227 -16.40 10.26 7.49
N ARG A 228 -17.70 10.13 7.19
CA ARG A 228 -18.44 8.87 7.26
C ARG A 228 -19.24 8.64 5.99
N GLN A 229 -19.89 7.48 5.91
CA GLN A 229 -20.78 7.06 4.83
C GLN A 229 -20.08 7.10 3.45
N GLU A 230 -20.67 7.77 2.47
CA GLU A 230 -20.20 7.80 1.08
C GLU A 230 -19.11 8.86 0.79
N VAL A 231 -18.91 9.85 1.68
CA VAL A 231 -17.98 10.97 1.46
C VAL A 231 -16.55 10.48 1.17
N PRO A 232 -15.95 9.53 1.94
CA PRO A 232 -14.63 9.01 1.65
C PRO A 232 -14.50 8.38 0.27
N HIS A 233 -15.57 7.72 -0.21
CA HIS A 233 -15.58 7.03 -1.50
C HIS A 233 -15.77 7.99 -2.68
N ALA A 234 -16.49 9.10 -2.44
CA ALA A 234 -16.81 10.10 -3.44
C ALA A 234 -15.77 11.23 -3.55
N THR A 235 -14.64 11.12 -2.83
CA THR A 235 -13.63 12.18 -2.75
C THR A 235 -12.36 11.80 -3.49
N ALA A 236 -11.82 12.74 -4.29
CA ALA A 236 -10.45 12.72 -4.81
C ALA A 236 -9.69 13.96 -4.34
N VAL A 237 -8.37 13.91 -4.36
CA VAL A 237 -7.51 15.03 -4.02
C VAL A 237 -6.49 15.23 -5.13
N VAL A 238 -6.34 16.48 -5.58
CA VAL A 238 -5.36 16.88 -6.59
C VAL A 238 -4.48 17.98 -5.99
N VAL A 239 -3.18 17.81 -6.04
CA VAL A 239 -2.23 18.87 -5.65
C VAL A 239 -1.99 19.75 -6.87
N GLU A 240 -2.51 20.97 -6.84
CA GLU A 240 -2.40 21.96 -7.92
C GLU A 240 -1.01 22.62 -7.92
N ARG A 241 -0.52 22.96 -6.74
CA ARG A 241 0.78 23.60 -6.56
C ARG A 241 1.59 22.91 -5.51
N PHE A 242 2.86 22.71 -5.79
CA PHE A 242 3.85 22.17 -4.87
C PHE A 242 5.15 22.95 -5.10
N GLU A 243 5.46 23.89 -4.21
CA GLU A 243 6.57 24.81 -4.34
C GLU A 243 7.48 24.69 -3.11
N GLU A 244 8.71 24.28 -3.33
CA GLU A 244 9.72 24.29 -2.28
C GLU A 244 10.30 25.69 -2.17
N ARG A 245 10.01 26.37 -1.05
CA ARG A 245 10.58 27.68 -0.71
C ARG A 245 11.64 27.47 0.36
N GLU A 246 12.43 28.51 0.63
CA GLU A 246 13.60 28.44 1.51
C GLU A 246 13.28 27.75 2.87
N ASN A 247 12.25 28.21 3.58
CA ASN A 247 11.90 27.73 4.93
C ASN A 247 10.60 26.91 5.02
N VAL A 248 9.84 26.78 3.93
CA VAL A 248 8.53 26.15 3.94
C VAL A 248 8.20 25.59 2.56
N THR A 249 7.57 24.41 2.51
CA THR A 249 6.96 23.91 1.28
C THR A 249 5.51 24.40 1.21
N TYR A 250 5.18 25.13 0.15
CA TYR A 250 3.81 25.56 -0.12
C TYR A 250 3.09 24.49 -0.94
N ILE A 251 1.93 24.03 -0.43
CA ILE A 251 1.09 23.03 -1.10
C ILE A 251 -0.33 23.57 -1.18
N ALA A 252 -0.86 23.72 -2.41
CA ALA A 252 -2.27 23.98 -2.64
C ALA A 252 -2.93 22.74 -3.23
N ALA A 253 -4.01 22.25 -2.60
CA ALA A 253 -4.71 21.06 -3.04
C ALA A 253 -6.21 21.28 -3.15
N GLU A 254 -6.80 20.67 -4.19
CA GLU A 254 -8.23 20.63 -4.42
C GLU A 254 -8.80 19.28 -3.97
N ILE A 255 -9.81 19.35 -3.11
CA ILE A 255 -10.62 18.21 -2.70
C ILE A 255 -11.85 18.17 -3.59
N ILE A 256 -11.94 17.16 -4.45
CA ILE A 256 -13.03 17.00 -5.41
C ILE A 256 -14.07 16.06 -4.83
N VAL A 257 -15.33 16.47 -4.87
CA VAL A 257 -16.51 15.68 -4.49
C VAL A 257 -17.55 15.66 -5.59
N GLU A 258 -18.55 14.78 -5.49
CA GLU A 258 -19.57 14.65 -6.55
C GLU A 258 -20.80 15.56 -6.35
N ARG A 259 -21.07 16.01 -5.11
CA ARG A 259 -22.31 16.74 -4.77
C ARG A 259 -22.05 17.86 -3.78
N GLU A 260 -22.88 18.92 -3.84
CA GLU A 260 -22.80 20.06 -2.93
C GLU A 260 -22.99 19.66 -1.44
N GLY A 261 -23.86 18.68 -1.14
CA GLY A 261 -24.01 18.17 0.22
C GLY A 261 -22.71 17.58 0.77
N GLN A 262 -21.92 16.88 -0.04
CA GLN A 262 -20.62 16.35 0.36
C GLN A 262 -19.60 17.47 0.60
N LYS A 263 -19.62 18.52 -0.22
CA LYS A 263 -18.82 19.73 -0.03
C LYS A 263 -19.15 20.39 1.31
N GLY A 264 -20.44 20.54 1.61
CA GLY A 264 -20.87 21.08 2.90
C GLY A 264 -20.37 20.27 4.10
N ILE A 265 -20.39 18.94 4.02
CA ILE A 265 -19.86 18.04 5.07
C ILE A 265 -18.35 18.24 5.25
N LEU A 266 -17.57 18.35 4.15
CA LEU A 266 -16.12 18.54 4.19
C LEU A 266 -15.69 19.91 4.69
N ILE A 267 -16.45 20.95 4.39
CA ILE A 267 -16.18 22.28 4.94
C ILE A 267 -16.54 22.32 6.44
N GLY A 268 -17.69 21.76 6.78
CA GLY A 268 -18.22 21.79 8.13
C GLY A 268 -18.73 23.18 8.55
N VAL A 269 -19.29 23.27 9.75
CA VAL A 269 -19.76 24.54 10.31
C VAL A 269 -18.57 25.49 10.50
N GLY A 270 -18.65 26.68 9.91
CA GLY A 270 -17.57 27.67 10.02
C GLY A 270 -16.21 27.23 9.44
N GLY A 271 -16.15 26.16 8.64
CA GLY A 271 -14.90 25.64 8.08
C GLY A 271 -14.12 24.72 9.00
N GLU A 272 -14.68 24.33 10.15
CA GLU A 272 -13.98 23.56 11.19
C GLU A 272 -13.50 22.18 10.70
N MET A 273 -14.32 21.47 9.92
CA MET A 273 -13.94 20.14 9.40
C MET A 273 -12.75 20.23 8.45
N LEU A 274 -12.78 21.17 7.51
CA LEU A 274 -11.70 21.37 6.55
C LEU A 274 -10.40 21.79 7.25
N LYS A 275 -10.49 22.68 8.24
CA LYS A 275 -9.35 23.09 9.07
C LYS A 275 -8.76 21.90 9.84
N ARG A 276 -9.59 21.02 10.39
CA ARG A 276 -9.16 19.81 11.12
C ARG A 276 -8.44 18.84 10.17
N ILE A 277 -9.04 18.56 9.01
CA ILE A 277 -8.42 17.71 7.96
C ILE A 277 -7.06 18.29 7.56
N GLY A 278 -7.00 19.58 7.26
CA GLY A 278 -5.76 20.27 6.86
C GLY A 278 -4.69 20.22 7.94
N THR A 279 -5.05 20.40 9.21
CA THR A 279 -4.10 20.35 10.33
C THR A 279 -3.50 18.95 10.49
N LEU A 280 -4.31 17.89 10.41
CA LEU A 280 -3.87 16.51 10.52
C LEU A 280 -3.01 16.10 9.31
N ALA A 281 -3.46 16.45 8.10
CA ALA A 281 -2.70 16.14 6.88
C ALA A 281 -1.36 16.85 6.85
N ARG A 282 -1.32 18.15 7.22
CA ARG A 282 -0.08 18.92 7.28
C ARG A 282 0.96 18.26 8.18
N LYS A 283 0.55 17.76 9.34
CA LYS A 283 1.47 17.07 10.26
C LYS A 283 2.15 15.87 9.62
N ASP A 284 1.37 15.01 8.95
CA ASP A 284 1.92 13.82 8.29
C ASP A 284 2.81 14.21 7.09
N ILE A 285 2.43 15.26 6.35
CA ILE A 285 3.23 15.75 5.21
C ILE A 285 4.54 16.39 5.71
N GLU A 286 4.52 17.13 6.82
CA GLU A 286 5.74 17.69 7.46
C GLU A 286 6.68 16.55 7.92
N GLU A 287 6.14 15.47 8.45
CA GLU A 287 6.92 14.28 8.83
C GLU A 287 7.55 13.60 7.60
N LEU A 288 6.78 13.43 6.52
CA LEU A 288 7.29 12.87 5.26
C LEU A 288 8.42 13.72 4.67
N LEU A 289 8.26 15.06 4.67
CA LEU A 289 9.20 15.99 4.04
C LEU A 289 10.39 16.37 4.93
N GLY A 290 10.33 16.13 6.24
CA GLY A 290 11.31 16.60 7.21
C GLY A 290 11.38 18.13 7.33
N ARG A 291 10.36 18.87 6.84
CA ARG A 291 10.35 20.35 6.82
C ARG A 291 8.94 20.92 6.96
N LYS A 292 8.85 22.21 7.29
CA LYS A 292 7.57 22.90 7.48
C LYS A 292 6.75 22.98 6.18
N VAL A 293 5.43 22.88 6.33
CA VAL A 293 4.47 22.92 5.22
C VAL A 293 3.40 23.99 5.47
N PHE A 294 3.15 24.80 4.45
CA PHE A 294 1.94 25.62 4.36
C PHE A 294 0.96 24.91 3.44
N LEU A 295 -0.13 24.37 4.01
CA LEU A 295 -1.14 23.61 3.30
C LEU A 295 -2.41 24.42 3.11
N GLU A 296 -2.79 24.66 1.86
CA GLU A 296 -4.02 25.30 1.45
C GLU A 296 -4.97 24.27 0.82
N LEU A 297 -6.23 24.23 1.28
CA LEU A 297 -7.23 23.27 0.83
C LEU A 297 -8.46 23.97 0.29
N HIS A 298 -8.89 23.57 -0.91
CA HIS A 298 -10.14 24.01 -1.53
C HIS A 298 -11.05 22.82 -1.82
N VAL A 299 -12.37 22.99 -1.64
CA VAL A 299 -13.35 21.93 -1.97
C VAL A 299 -14.13 22.33 -3.21
N LYS A 300 -14.07 21.49 -4.26
CA LYS A 300 -14.80 21.69 -5.53
C LYS A 300 -15.76 20.54 -5.77
N VAL A 301 -16.89 20.84 -6.41
CA VAL A 301 -17.83 19.83 -6.89
C VAL A 301 -17.53 19.54 -8.36
N ARG A 302 -17.34 18.26 -8.68
CA ARG A 302 -17.24 17.74 -10.04
C ARG A 302 -18.14 16.51 -10.14
N GLU A 303 -19.32 16.69 -10.69
CA GLU A 303 -20.30 15.61 -10.82
C GLU A 303 -19.73 14.42 -11.58
N ARG A 304 -20.03 13.21 -11.09
CA ARG A 304 -19.63 11.93 -11.70
C ARG A 304 -18.14 11.83 -12.07
N TRP A 305 -17.26 12.46 -11.29
CA TRP A 305 -15.83 12.45 -11.59
C TRP A 305 -15.26 11.02 -11.68
N ARG A 306 -15.83 10.06 -10.95
CA ARG A 306 -15.41 8.64 -10.98
C ARG A 306 -15.62 7.95 -12.33
N ASP A 307 -16.44 8.53 -13.20
CA ASP A 307 -16.71 8.06 -14.54
C ASP A 307 -16.11 8.95 -15.64
N ASN A 308 -15.42 10.03 -15.27
CA ASN A 308 -14.78 10.94 -16.20
C ASN A 308 -13.36 10.45 -16.56
N PRO A 309 -13.10 9.96 -17.79
CA PRO A 309 -11.83 9.37 -18.16
C PRO A 309 -10.66 10.37 -18.09
N ARG A 310 -10.87 11.62 -18.51
CA ARG A 310 -9.82 12.67 -18.47
C ARG A 310 -9.40 12.96 -17.05
N PHE A 311 -10.35 13.10 -16.14
CA PHE A 311 -10.03 13.35 -14.73
C PHE A 311 -9.35 12.14 -14.05
N LEU A 312 -9.74 10.91 -14.40
CA LEU A 312 -9.06 9.71 -13.90
C LEU A 312 -7.62 9.59 -14.40
N GLU A 313 -7.31 10.19 -15.56
CA GLU A 313 -5.94 10.31 -16.05
C GLU A 313 -5.13 11.38 -15.28
N GLU A 314 -5.76 12.51 -14.91
CA GLU A 314 -5.13 13.53 -14.04
C GLU A 314 -4.75 12.97 -12.66
N LEU A 315 -5.50 12.00 -12.15
CA LEU A 315 -5.22 11.32 -10.88
C LEU A 315 -4.11 10.26 -10.96
N ASP A 316 -3.64 9.92 -12.17
CA ASP A 316 -2.60 8.91 -12.35
C ASP A 316 -1.22 9.48 -12.04
N TRP A 317 -0.64 9.04 -10.94
CA TRP A 317 0.67 9.52 -10.48
C TRP A 317 1.79 9.28 -11.51
N ARG A 318 1.68 8.26 -12.36
CA ARG A 318 2.68 7.96 -13.40
C ARG A 318 2.78 9.08 -14.44
N LYS A 319 1.70 9.83 -14.63
CA LYS A 319 1.66 11.02 -15.50
C LYS A 319 2.18 12.28 -14.80
N MET A 320 2.36 12.24 -13.49
CA MET A 320 2.96 13.34 -12.70
C MET A 320 4.50 13.31 -12.71
N VAL A 321 5.11 12.19 -13.15
CA VAL A 321 6.55 11.96 -13.24
C VAL A 321 7.07 12.46 -14.59
N GLY A 322 6.97 13.73 -14.89
CA GLY A 322 7.44 14.26 -16.20
C GLY A 322 7.10 15.73 -16.45
N GLY A 323 6.65 16.42 -15.43
CA GLY A 323 6.34 17.84 -15.49
C GLY A 323 7.30 18.67 -14.68
#